data_7e9ab8a148a955d71e60af58b7ed1dda
#
_entry.id   7e9ab8a148a955d71e60af58b7ed1dda
#
_cell.length_a   1.000
_cell.length_b   1.000
_cell.length_c   1.000
_cell.angle_alpha   90.00
_cell.angle_beta   90.00
_cell.angle_gamma   90.00
#
_symmetry.space_group_name_H-M   'P 1'
#
loop_
_entity.id
_entity.type
_entity.pdbx_description
1 polymer ?
#
loop_
_entity_poly.entity_id
_entity_poly.type
_entity_poly.pdbx_seq_one_letter_code
_entity_poly.pdbx_strand_id
1 'polypeptide(L)'
;FLDDKFDEYFIKGLFFRKMKQYERAEANYREALKIRHNSLTAKNGLAISLQRQDKYNREALNLARFTYNQQPTNPYFIVTYFKSLIRTNPDQTIILNQLIKDLRSSWDINKESFGDMLQAEYVFFIEHDFNRAISIYKDTLRKNPLYPVFISLHEICSIYQKRCGIGSGIASEIAKRYHFDVDNDDSF
;
A
#
# COMPACT_ATOMS: atom_id res chain seq x y z
N PHE A 1 -27.04 7.85 -16.36
CA PHE A 1 -27.19 6.40 -16.67
C PHE A 1 -25.87 5.64 -16.69
N LEU A 2 -24.85 6.00 -17.50
CA LEU A 2 -23.55 5.30 -17.52
C LEU A 2 -22.68 5.72 -16.32
N ASP A 3 -22.74 6.98 -15.93
CA ASP A 3 -22.02 7.51 -14.77
C ASP A 3 -22.50 6.89 -13.47
N ASP A 4 -23.81 6.71 -13.31
CA ASP A 4 -24.40 6.05 -12.13
C ASP A 4 -23.92 4.60 -12.00
N LYS A 5 -23.77 3.86 -13.13
CA LYS A 5 -23.25 2.50 -13.12
C LYS A 5 -21.75 2.43 -12.81
N PHE A 6 -20.96 3.39 -13.31
CA PHE A 6 -19.56 3.48 -12.92
C PHE A 6 -19.43 3.68 -11.41
N ASP A 7 -20.15 4.65 -10.86
CA ASP A 7 -20.11 4.97 -9.44
C ASP A 7 -20.59 3.79 -8.59
N GLU A 8 -21.63 3.07 -9.03
CA GLU A 8 -22.09 1.85 -8.37
C GLU A 8 -20.99 0.79 -8.26
N TYR A 9 -20.35 0.43 -9.39
CA TYR A 9 -19.29 -0.56 -9.37
C TYR A 9 -18.04 -0.08 -8.63
N PHE A 10 -17.69 1.19 -8.76
CA PHE A 10 -16.55 1.77 -8.07
C PHE A 10 -16.75 1.75 -6.54
N ILE A 11 -17.92 2.15 -6.06
CA ILE A 11 -18.28 2.13 -4.63
C ILE A 11 -18.33 0.69 -4.10
N LYS A 12 -18.91 -0.25 -4.85
CA LYS A 12 -18.85 -1.68 -4.50
C LYS A 12 -17.42 -2.20 -4.40
N GLY A 13 -16.54 -1.80 -5.33
CA GLY A 13 -15.12 -2.13 -5.29
C GLY A 13 -14.44 -1.62 -4.01
N LEU A 14 -14.68 -0.35 -3.65
CA LEU A 14 -14.19 0.22 -2.39
C LEU A 14 -14.73 -0.54 -1.17
N PHE A 15 -16.05 -0.81 -1.14
CA PHE A 15 -16.68 -1.52 -0.05
C PHE A 15 -16.09 -2.93 0.14
N PHE A 16 -16.00 -3.72 -0.93
CA PHE A 16 -15.44 -5.07 -0.83
C PHE A 16 -13.95 -5.07 -0.47
N ARG A 17 -13.19 -4.06 -0.91
CA ARG A 17 -11.80 -3.89 -0.50
C ARG A 17 -11.69 -3.62 1.00
N LYS A 18 -12.54 -2.74 1.55
CA LYS A 18 -12.61 -2.51 3.01
C LYS A 18 -12.99 -3.77 3.78
N MET A 19 -13.88 -4.59 3.22
CA MET A 19 -14.27 -5.88 3.80
C MET A 19 -13.25 -6.99 3.55
N LYS A 20 -12.05 -6.68 3.07
CA LYS A 20 -10.97 -7.64 2.72
C LYS A 20 -11.39 -8.73 1.72
N GLN A 21 -12.48 -8.51 0.98
CA GLN A 21 -13.00 -9.40 -0.08
C GLN A 21 -12.38 -8.99 -1.42
N TYR A 22 -11.08 -9.19 -1.56
CA TYR A 22 -10.29 -8.60 -2.64
C TYR A 22 -10.66 -9.12 -4.03
N GLU A 23 -11.09 -10.38 -4.18
CA GLU A 23 -11.58 -10.93 -5.43
C GLU A 23 -12.87 -10.24 -5.89
N ARG A 24 -13.77 -9.95 -4.95
CA ARG A 24 -15.00 -9.20 -5.25
C ARG A 24 -14.69 -7.73 -5.56
N ALA A 25 -13.74 -7.14 -4.86
CA ALA A 25 -13.25 -5.79 -5.16
C ALA A 25 -12.66 -5.73 -6.57
N GLU A 26 -11.78 -6.67 -6.93
CA GLU A 26 -11.20 -6.81 -8.27
C GLU A 26 -12.29 -6.87 -9.34
N ALA A 27 -13.28 -7.76 -9.19
CA ALA A 27 -14.37 -7.91 -10.15
C ALA A 27 -15.13 -6.59 -10.36
N ASN A 28 -15.45 -5.87 -9.28
CA ASN A 28 -16.17 -4.61 -9.37
C ASN A 28 -15.32 -3.47 -9.98
N TYR A 29 -14.02 -3.38 -9.65
CA TYR A 29 -13.15 -2.40 -10.32
C TYR A 29 -12.99 -2.69 -11.82
N ARG A 30 -12.97 -3.97 -12.23
CA ARG A 30 -12.95 -4.33 -13.65
C ARG A 30 -14.22 -3.89 -14.36
N GLU A 31 -15.40 -4.08 -13.75
CA GLU A 31 -16.67 -3.59 -14.32
C GLU A 31 -16.70 -2.05 -14.39
N ALA A 32 -16.25 -1.34 -13.35
CA ALA A 32 -16.11 0.11 -13.41
C ALA A 32 -15.19 0.55 -14.57
N LEU A 33 -14.07 -0.13 -14.79
CA LEU A 33 -13.12 0.19 -15.85
C LEU A 33 -13.63 -0.11 -17.27
N LYS A 34 -14.62 -1.00 -17.43
CA LYS A 34 -15.32 -1.18 -18.73
C LYS A 34 -16.11 0.08 -19.11
N ILE A 35 -16.61 0.81 -18.11
CA ILE A 35 -17.41 2.03 -18.31
C ILE A 35 -16.49 3.25 -18.46
N ARG A 36 -15.55 3.45 -17.53
CA ARG A 36 -14.56 4.54 -17.57
C ARG A 36 -13.14 3.97 -17.55
N HIS A 37 -12.67 3.55 -18.71
CA HIS A 37 -11.37 2.89 -18.88
C HIS A 37 -10.17 3.74 -18.43
N ASN A 38 -10.31 5.07 -18.36
CA ASN A 38 -9.24 5.98 -17.94
C ASN A 38 -9.30 6.39 -16.45
N SER A 39 -10.22 5.84 -15.66
CA SER A 39 -10.31 6.18 -14.23
C SER A 39 -9.04 5.76 -13.48
N LEU A 40 -8.25 6.75 -13.03
CA LEU A 40 -7.01 6.49 -12.28
C LEU A 40 -7.31 5.84 -10.93
N THR A 41 -8.37 6.29 -10.25
CA THR A 41 -8.78 5.75 -8.96
C THR A 41 -9.23 4.30 -9.05
N ALA A 42 -10.01 3.93 -10.09
CA ALA A 42 -10.41 2.55 -10.31
C ALA A 42 -9.22 1.65 -10.69
N LYS A 43 -8.28 2.14 -11.52
CA LYS A 43 -7.03 1.42 -11.84
C LYS A 43 -6.18 1.20 -10.59
N ASN A 44 -6.03 2.21 -9.75
CA ASN A 44 -5.30 2.08 -8.49
C ASN A 44 -6.00 1.11 -7.54
N GLY A 45 -7.33 1.19 -7.42
CA GLY A 45 -8.12 0.24 -6.63
C GLY A 45 -7.96 -1.20 -7.09
N LEU A 46 -7.95 -1.43 -8.41
CA LEU A 46 -7.67 -2.74 -9.00
C LEU A 46 -6.25 -3.22 -8.68
N ALA A 47 -5.24 -2.35 -8.85
CA ALA A 47 -3.85 -2.70 -8.53
C ALA A 47 -3.69 -3.11 -7.06
N ILE A 48 -4.28 -2.36 -6.13
CA ILE A 48 -4.27 -2.69 -4.69
C ILE A 48 -4.98 -4.02 -4.43
N SER A 49 -6.15 -4.25 -5.05
CA SER A 49 -6.90 -5.50 -4.88
C SER A 49 -6.09 -6.72 -5.35
N LEU A 50 -5.35 -6.60 -6.45
CA LEU A 50 -4.43 -7.63 -6.91
C LEU A 50 -3.26 -7.86 -5.95
N GLN A 51 -2.65 -6.79 -5.43
CA GLN A 51 -1.58 -6.88 -4.43
C GLN A 51 -2.02 -7.62 -3.17
N ARG A 52 -3.22 -7.32 -2.67
CA ARG A 52 -3.78 -7.93 -1.45
C ARG A 52 -4.16 -9.40 -1.61
N GLN A 53 -4.27 -9.90 -2.83
CA GLN A 53 -4.44 -11.32 -3.16
C GLN A 53 -3.08 -12.01 -3.40
N ASP A 54 -1.97 -11.38 -3.03
CA ASP A 54 -0.60 -11.81 -3.39
C ASP A 54 -0.37 -12.00 -4.90
N LYS A 55 -1.23 -11.37 -5.72
CA LYS A 55 -1.12 -11.34 -7.18
C LYS A 55 -0.23 -10.17 -7.62
N TYR A 56 1.02 -10.14 -7.13
CA TYR A 56 2.03 -9.17 -7.58
C TYR A 56 2.52 -9.60 -8.96
N ASN A 57 1.71 -9.34 -9.95
CA ASN A 57 1.96 -9.72 -11.32
C ASN A 57 2.20 -8.49 -12.20
N ARG A 58 2.49 -8.77 -13.47
CA ARG A 58 2.73 -7.72 -14.47
C ARG A 58 1.54 -6.76 -14.62
N GLU A 59 0.31 -7.23 -14.41
CA GLU A 59 -0.89 -6.39 -14.49
C GLU A 59 -0.92 -5.36 -13.36
N ALA A 60 -0.76 -5.80 -12.10
CA ALA A 60 -0.73 -4.90 -10.94
C ALA A 60 0.38 -3.85 -11.07
N LEU A 61 1.58 -4.25 -11.51
CA LEU A 61 2.69 -3.34 -11.74
C LEU A 61 2.39 -2.32 -12.85
N ASN A 62 1.80 -2.76 -13.97
CA ASN A 62 1.48 -1.88 -15.10
C ASN A 62 0.40 -0.87 -14.72
N LEU A 63 -0.65 -1.29 -14.00
CA LEU A 63 -1.70 -0.40 -13.51
C LEU A 63 -1.13 0.65 -12.54
N ALA A 64 -0.32 0.22 -11.57
CA ALA A 64 0.31 1.10 -10.60
C ALA A 64 1.27 2.09 -11.26
N ARG A 65 2.12 1.64 -12.20
CA ARG A 65 3.03 2.49 -12.97
C ARG A 65 2.25 3.49 -13.82
N PHE A 66 1.16 3.07 -14.45
CA PHE A 66 0.32 3.96 -15.25
C PHE A 66 -0.26 5.08 -14.40
N THR A 67 -0.88 4.77 -13.24
CA THR A 67 -1.47 5.78 -12.35
C THR A 67 -0.42 6.74 -11.81
N TYR A 68 0.75 6.24 -11.41
CA TYR A 68 1.89 7.06 -11.00
C TYR A 68 2.34 8.02 -12.10
N ASN A 69 2.50 7.55 -13.35
CA ASN A 69 2.94 8.40 -14.46
C ASN A 69 1.94 9.51 -14.79
N GLN A 70 0.64 9.29 -14.55
CA GLN A 70 -0.38 10.33 -14.77
C GLN A 70 -0.40 11.39 -13.64
N GLN A 71 -0.11 11.00 -12.41
CA GLN A 71 -0.08 11.87 -11.24
C GLN A 71 1.08 11.50 -10.31
N PRO A 72 2.32 11.88 -10.65
CA PRO A 72 3.51 11.46 -9.93
C PRO A 72 3.66 12.07 -8.54
N THR A 73 2.86 13.09 -8.20
CA THR A 73 2.83 13.73 -6.87
C THR A 73 1.76 13.16 -5.95
N ASN A 74 0.91 12.23 -6.44
CA ASN A 74 -0.12 11.60 -5.63
C ASN A 74 0.49 10.51 -4.74
N PRO A 75 0.48 10.68 -3.40
CA PRO A 75 1.16 9.76 -2.49
C PRO A 75 0.60 8.33 -2.56
N TYR A 76 -0.70 8.17 -2.81
CA TYR A 76 -1.32 6.86 -2.92
C TYR A 76 -0.85 6.11 -4.16
N PHE A 77 -0.65 6.79 -5.29
CA PHE A 77 -0.15 6.19 -6.52
C PHE A 77 1.34 5.84 -6.39
N ILE A 78 2.12 6.69 -5.73
CA ILE A 78 3.52 6.41 -5.39
C ILE A 78 3.62 5.13 -4.55
N VAL A 79 2.85 5.04 -3.46
CA VAL A 79 2.85 3.87 -2.57
C VAL A 79 2.45 2.60 -3.31
N THR A 80 1.39 2.64 -4.12
CA THR A 80 0.92 1.47 -4.88
C THR A 80 1.98 1.01 -5.90
N TYR A 81 2.63 1.96 -6.59
CA TYR A 81 3.69 1.64 -7.54
C TYR A 81 4.93 1.07 -6.84
N PHE A 82 5.36 1.68 -5.74
CA PHE A 82 6.48 1.16 -4.93
C PHE A 82 6.22 -0.27 -4.46
N LYS A 83 5.05 -0.53 -3.86
CA LYS A 83 4.67 -1.87 -3.37
C LYS A 83 4.63 -2.92 -4.47
N SER A 84 4.13 -2.57 -5.67
CA SER A 84 4.21 -3.46 -6.82
C SER A 84 5.64 -3.71 -7.24
N LEU A 85 6.45 -2.64 -7.35
CA LEU A 85 7.80 -2.72 -7.87
C LEU A 85 8.72 -3.55 -6.97
N ILE A 86 8.71 -3.29 -5.66
CA ILE A 86 9.59 -3.98 -4.70
C ILE A 86 9.33 -5.50 -4.62
N ARG A 87 8.11 -5.92 -4.97
CA ARG A 87 7.70 -7.34 -4.97
C ARG A 87 7.95 -8.05 -6.31
N THR A 88 7.97 -7.31 -7.42
CA THR A 88 8.11 -7.88 -8.78
C THR A 88 9.51 -7.70 -9.35
N ASN A 89 10.13 -6.55 -9.09
CA ASN A 89 11.42 -6.14 -9.64
C ASN A 89 12.28 -5.46 -8.57
N PRO A 90 12.72 -6.20 -7.52
CA PRO A 90 13.48 -5.62 -6.41
C PRO A 90 14.82 -4.99 -6.84
N ASP A 91 15.36 -5.39 -7.98
CA ASP A 91 16.63 -4.85 -8.53
C ASP A 91 16.51 -3.40 -9.00
N GLN A 92 15.29 -2.87 -9.15
CA GLN A 92 15.04 -1.48 -9.56
C GLN A 92 15.28 -0.48 -8.40
N THR A 93 16.39 -0.62 -7.71
CA THR A 93 16.72 0.14 -6.49
C THR A 93 16.79 1.65 -6.73
N ILE A 94 17.22 2.09 -7.91
CA ILE A 94 17.26 3.53 -8.28
C ILE A 94 15.86 4.12 -8.27
N ILE A 95 14.88 3.43 -8.89
CA ILE A 95 13.49 3.89 -8.94
C ILE A 95 12.88 3.84 -7.53
N LEU A 96 13.09 2.75 -6.79
CA LEU A 96 12.59 2.61 -5.42
C LEU A 96 13.08 3.76 -4.52
N ASN A 97 14.37 4.08 -4.57
CA ASN A 97 14.95 5.17 -3.81
C ASN A 97 14.42 6.55 -4.25
N GLN A 98 14.16 6.75 -5.55
CA GLN A 98 13.56 7.99 -6.04
C GLN A 98 12.14 8.18 -5.50
N LEU A 99 11.30 7.14 -5.52
CA LEU A 99 9.93 7.17 -4.97
C LEU A 99 9.91 7.50 -3.46
N ILE A 100 10.84 6.95 -2.70
CA ILE A 100 11.01 7.27 -1.28
C ILE A 100 11.36 8.75 -1.10
N LYS A 101 12.35 9.23 -1.88
CA LYS A 101 12.81 10.62 -1.81
C LYS A 101 11.70 11.60 -2.16
N ASP A 102 10.89 11.32 -3.18
CA ASP A 102 9.80 12.19 -3.64
C ASP A 102 8.76 12.41 -2.52
N LEU A 103 8.50 11.41 -1.70
CA LEU A 103 7.59 11.55 -0.55
C LEU A 103 8.27 12.23 0.64
N ARG A 104 9.50 11.86 0.99
CA ARG A 104 10.20 12.40 2.17
C ARG A 104 10.61 13.86 2.02
N SER A 105 10.80 14.34 0.80
CA SER A 105 11.11 15.74 0.53
C SER A 105 9.90 16.69 0.59
N SER A 106 8.72 16.18 0.91
CA SER A 106 7.49 16.97 1.01
C SER A 106 7.41 17.71 2.35
N TRP A 107 6.84 18.93 2.32
CA TRP A 107 6.48 19.66 3.54
C TRP A 107 5.20 19.13 4.23
N ASP A 108 4.51 18.18 3.62
CA ASP A 108 3.34 17.52 4.17
C ASP A 108 3.78 16.33 5.04
N ILE A 109 3.52 16.41 6.34
CA ILE A 109 3.90 15.38 7.32
C ILE A 109 3.32 13.99 6.98
N ASN A 110 2.15 13.93 6.33
CA ASN A 110 1.58 12.66 5.91
C ASN A 110 2.38 12.04 4.76
N LYS A 111 2.81 12.86 3.78
CA LYS A 111 3.68 12.41 2.68
C LYS A 111 5.04 11.98 3.21
N GLU A 112 5.62 12.73 4.15
CA GLU A 112 6.87 12.33 4.82
C GLU A 112 6.71 10.98 5.50
N SER A 113 5.62 10.77 6.24
CA SER A 113 5.33 9.50 6.92
C SER A 113 5.16 8.34 5.92
N PHE A 114 4.57 8.57 4.76
CA PHE A 114 4.54 7.56 3.70
C PHE A 114 5.94 7.29 3.13
N GLY A 115 6.77 8.30 2.97
CA GLY A 115 8.16 8.14 2.56
C GLY A 115 8.98 7.31 3.55
N ASP A 116 8.82 7.54 4.85
CA ASP A 116 9.45 6.75 5.91
C ASP A 116 8.92 5.31 5.93
N MET A 117 7.62 5.11 5.71
CA MET A 117 7.02 3.78 5.54
C MET A 117 7.67 3.02 4.37
N LEU A 118 7.82 3.65 3.21
CA LEU A 118 8.47 3.03 2.05
C LEU A 118 9.96 2.75 2.32
N GLN A 119 10.64 3.63 3.07
CA GLN A 119 12.01 3.38 3.50
C GLN A 119 12.11 2.14 4.40
N ALA A 120 11.17 1.95 5.31
CA ALA A 120 11.13 0.76 6.16
C ALA A 120 10.88 -0.52 5.33
N GLU A 121 9.98 -0.47 4.35
CA GLU A 121 9.76 -1.59 3.43
C GLU A 121 11.02 -1.88 2.59
N TYR A 122 11.72 -0.86 2.11
CA TYR A 122 12.99 -1.03 1.39
C TYR A 122 14.03 -1.74 2.25
N VAL A 123 14.21 -1.28 3.49
CA VAL A 123 15.14 -1.89 4.45
C VAL A 123 14.78 -3.35 4.72
N PHE A 124 13.49 -3.65 4.85
CA PHE A 124 13.03 -5.02 5.09
C PHE A 124 13.24 -5.96 3.88
N PHE A 125 12.82 -5.52 2.68
CA PHE A 125 12.81 -6.40 1.49
C PHE A 125 14.14 -6.46 0.75
N ILE A 126 14.93 -5.38 0.76
CA ILE A 126 16.18 -5.25 -0.01
C ILE A 126 17.41 -5.44 0.88
N GLU A 127 17.44 -4.76 2.04
CA GLU A 127 18.58 -4.86 2.96
C GLU A 127 18.45 -6.02 3.95
N HIS A 128 17.25 -6.65 4.03
CA HIS A 128 16.94 -7.78 4.91
C HIS A 128 17.11 -7.49 6.41
N ASP A 129 17.02 -6.22 6.81
CA ASP A 129 17.17 -5.78 8.20
C ASP A 129 15.80 -5.48 8.83
N PHE A 130 15.20 -6.52 9.45
CA PHE A 130 13.92 -6.42 10.15
C PHE A 130 13.97 -5.42 11.31
N ASN A 131 15.02 -5.44 12.13
CA ASN A 131 15.10 -4.60 13.32
C ASN A 131 15.17 -3.11 12.95
N ARG A 132 15.96 -2.78 11.94
CA ARG A 132 16.05 -1.42 11.43
C ARG A 132 14.74 -0.97 10.79
N ALA A 133 14.07 -1.84 10.03
CA ALA A 133 12.75 -1.54 9.48
C ALA A 133 11.74 -1.22 10.59
N ILE A 134 11.68 -2.03 11.65
CA ILE A 134 10.81 -1.80 12.81
C ILE A 134 11.14 -0.50 13.53
N SER A 135 12.42 -0.16 13.67
CA SER A 135 12.82 1.14 14.27
C SER A 135 12.25 2.31 13.47
N ILE A 136 12.37 2.29 12.14
CA ILE A 136 11.82 3.34 11.28
C ILE A 136 10.30 3.46 11.46
N TYR A 137 9.55 2.35 11.46
CA TYR A 137 8.11 2.38 11.71
C TYR A 137 7.72 2.95 13.07
N LYS A 138 8.43 2.55 14.14
CA LYS A 138 8.18 3.07 15.49
C LYS A 138 8.42 4.58 15.57
N ASP A 139 9.48 5.06 14.94
CA ASP A 139 9.81 6.50 14.92
C ASP A 139 8.79 7.30 14.10
N THR A 140 8.38 6.77 12.95
CA THR A 140 7.35 7.37 12.10
C THR A 140 6.02 7.48 12.84
N LEU A 141 5.55 6.38 13.45
CA LEU A 141 4.28 6.36 14.20
C LEU A 141 4.32 7.20 15.47
N ARG A 142 5.49 7.42 16.05
CA ARG A 142 5.66 8.34 17.18
C ARG A 142 5.48 9.79 16.75
N LYS A 143 5.97 10.16 15.59
CA LYS A 143 5.82 11.52 15.02
C LYS A 143 4.41 11.77 14.49
N ASN A 144 3.87 10.81 13.79
CA ASN A 144 2.57 10.90 13.11
C ASN A 144 1.90 9.52 13.05
N PRO A 145 0.96 9.20 13.94
CA PRO A 145 0.33 7.89 14.04
C PRO A 145 -0.71 7.65 12.94
N LEU A 146 -0.25 7.48 11.70
CA LEU A 146 -1.10 7.18 10.55
C LEU A 146 -1.45 5.70 10.47
N TYR A 147 -2.73 5.38 10.32
CA TYR A 147 -3.23 4.03 10.18
C TYR A 147 -2.61 3.24 9.00
N PRO A 148 -2.44 3.82 7.80
CA PRO A 148 -1.75 3.13 6.70
C PRO A 148 -0.31 2.71 7.02
N VAL A 149 0.42 3.51 7.79
CA VAL A 149 1.78 3.18 8.25
C VAL A 149 1.74 1.98 9.20
N PHE A 150 0.76 1.95 10.11
CA PHE A 150 0.54 0.82 11.02
C PHE A 150 0.20 -0.47 10.27
N ILE A 151 -0.68 -0.41 9.26
CA ILE A 151 -1.03 -1.60 8.44
C ILE A 151 0.20 -2.14 7.69
N SER A 152 1.04 -1.28 7.16
CA SER A 152 2.28 -1.71 6.51
C SER A 152 3.25 -2.39 7.50
N LEU A 153 3.38 -1.85 8.70
CA LEU A 153 4.14 -2.48 9.80
C LEU A 153 3.56 -3.87 10.13
N HIS A 154 2.24 -3.99 10.29
CA HIS A 154 1.57 -5.25 10.58
C HIS A 154 1.84 -6.30 9.50
N GLU A 155 1.78 -5.89 8.22
CA GLU A 155 2.10 -6.74 7.07
C GLU A 155 3.54 -7.28 7.14
N ILE A 156 4.51 -6.41 7.40
CA ILE A 156 5.93 -6.81 7.54
C ILE A 156 6.15 -7.75 8.72
N CYS A 157 5.52 -7.50 9.87
CA CYS A 157 5.60 -8.39 11.03
C CYS A 157 5.03 -9.77 10.70
N SER A 158 3.90 -9.84 9.99
CA SER A 158 3.28 -11.09 9.55
C SER A 158 4.18 -11.87 8.58
N ILE A 159 4.80 -11.18 7.61
CA ILE A 159 5.73 -11.80 6.67
C ILE A 159 6.96 -12.34 7.42
N TYR A 160 7.51 -11.57 8.35
CA TYR A 160 8.66 -11.98 9.15
C TYR A 160 8.35 -13.19 10.01
N GLN A 161 7.19 -13.19 10.68
CA GLN A 161 6.72 -14.33 11.47
C GLN A 161 6.58 -15.60 10.63
N LYS A 162 5.99 -15.51 9.43
CA LYS A 162 5.86 -16.64 8.50
C LYS A 162 7.23 -17.19 8.05
N ARG A 163 8.23 -16.30 7.87
CA ARG A 163 9.58 -16.70 7.41
C ARG A 163 10.44 -17.30 8.53
N CYS A 164 10.38 -16.73 9.72
CA CYS A 164 11.29 -17.03 10.83
C CYS A 164 10.67 -17.84 11.96
N GLY A 165 9.33 -18.06 11.94
CA GLY A 165 8.61 -18.80 13.00
C GLY A 165 8.52 -18.05 14.35
N ILE A 166 9.00 -16.79 14.41
CA ILE A 166 9.07 -15.98 15.63
C ILE A 166 7.97 -14.92 15.58
N GLY A 167 6.98 -15.03 16.45
CA GLY A 167 5.97 -13.99 16.68
C GLY A 167 6.59 -12.80 17.40
N SER A 168 6.57 -11.60 16.79
CA SER A 168 7.24 -10.44 17.38
C SER A 168 6.41 -9.74 18.45
N GLY A 169 5.09 -9.92 18.51
CA GLY A 169 4.18 -9.16 19.37
C GLY A 169 4.17 -7.63 19.12
N ILE A 170 5.09 -7.14 18.30
CA ILE A 170 5.35 -5.72 18.05
C ILE A 170 4.11 -5.02 17.48
N ALA A 171 3.44 -5.63 16.51
CA ALA A 171 2.24 -5.03 15.92
C ALA A 171 1.12 -4.88 16.96
N SER A 172 0.91 -5.89 17.83
CA SER A 172 -0.09 -5.84 18.90
C SER A 172 0.26 -4.79 19.95
N GLU A 173 1.53 -4.63 20.31
CA GLU A 173 1.99 -3.58 21.23
C GLU A 173 1.68 -2.18 20.67
N ILE A 174 2.00 -1.95 19.39
CA ILE A 174 1.78 -0.66 18.74
C ILE A 174 0.28 -0.39 18.55
N ALA A 175 -0.51 -1.40 18.17
CA ALA A 175 -1.96 -1.26 18.07
C ALA A 175 -2.58 -0.78 19.37
N LYS A 176 -2.21 -1.39 20.50
CA LYS A 176 -2.66 -0.97 21.84
C LYS A 176 -2.24 0.46 22.17
N ARG A 177 -0.99 0.83 21.84
CA ARG A 177 -0.43 2.15 22.17
C ARG A 177 -1.14 3.30 21.47
N TYR A 178 -1.51 3.10 20.20
CA TYR A 178 -2.11 4.14 19.34
C TYR A 178 -3.60 3.94 19.10
N HIS A 179 -4.24 2.98 19.79
CA HIS A 179 -5.66 2.63 19.64
C HIS A 179 -6.04 2.27 18.20
N PHE A 180 -5.14 1.62 17.48
CA PHE A 180 -5.44 1.10 16.14
C PHE A 180 -6.24 -0.20 16.25
N ASP A 181 -7.31 -0.28 15.46
CA ASP A 181 -8.09 -1.51 15.31
C ASP A 181 -7.39 -2.42 14.28
N VAL A 182 -6.93 -3.58 14.75
CA VAL A 182 -6.21 -4.56 13.89
C VAL A 182 -7.17 -5.22 12.89
N ASP A 183 -8.47 -5.24 13.20
CA ASP A 183 -9.49 -5.88 12.37
C ASP A 183 -10.10 -4.93 11.34
N ASN A 184 -9.93 -3.61 11.53
CA ASN A 184 -10.48 -2.58 10.68
C ASN A 184 -9.40 -2.04 9.73
N ASP A 185 -9.27 -2.66 8.55
CA ASP A 185 -8.31 -2.22 7.51
C ASP A 185 -8.91 -1.09 6.67
N ASP A 186 -8.90 0.13 7.21
CA ASP A 186 -9.33 1.35 6.50
C ASP A 186 -8.22 1.92 5.58
N SER A 187 -7.14 1.20 5.34
CA SER A 187 -6.02 1.68 4.57
C SER A 187 -6.26 1.60 3.07
N PHE A 188 -6.22 2.78 2.42
CA PHE A 188 -6.13 3.09 0.97
C PHE A 188 -7.32 2.74 0.11
#